data_9c85cf8eeeb63fcc2bcc57f185b62f64
#
_entry.id   9c85cf8eeeb63fcc2bcc57f185b62f64
#
_cell.length_a   1.000
_cell.length_b   1.000
_cell.length_c   1.000
_cell.angle_alpha   90.00
_cell.angle_beta   90.00
_cell.angle_gamma   90.00
#
_symmetry.space_group_name_H-M   'P 1'
#
loop_
_entity.id
_entity.type
_entity.pdbx_description
1 polymer ?
#
loop_
_entity_poly.entity_id
_entity_poly.type
_entity_poly.pdbx_seq_one_letter_code
_entity_poly.pdbx_strand_id
1 'polypeptide(L)'
;SGSGPEYYGLQRFLTGEFAPALDETIQWSSLQLNQAGLGFHSELPPEDQTLSPSDFGFHNAIRRSDGEIIYLDFEYFGWDDPAKMIADFLLHPGMNLSNKMKSKWLSGSVRIFGYEIMPRLRVMWPYLTLCWCLILLNEYRRDIWARRSTAAEITVSPSLERLEYQLGRSRALAETIAGPYREFPY
;
A
#
# COMPACT_ATOMS: atom_id res chain seq x y z
N SER A 1 9.59 20.44 9.41
CA SER A 1 8.71 20.98 8.37
C SER A 1 9.58 21.44 7.21
N GLY A 2 9.44 20.81 6.04
CA GLY A 2 10.11 21.26 4.82
C GLY A 2 9.48 22.56 4.35
N SER A 3 10.29 23.60 4.18
CA SER A 3 9.84 24.94 3.79
C SER A 3 10.39 25.39 2.43
N GLY A 4 11.05 24.51 1.71
CA GLY A 4 11.61 24.78 0.38
C GLY A 4 10.59 24.67 -0.74
N PRO A 5 10.87 25.22 -1.94
CA PRO A 5 9.97 25.15 -3.09
C PRO A 5 9.65 23.71 -3.53
N GLU A 6 10.53 22.75 -3.24
CA GLU A 6 10.33 21.32 -3.49
C GLU A 6 9.14 20.72 -2.74
N TYR A 7 8.68 21.38 -1.66
CA TYR A 7 7.53 20.95 -0.87
C TYR A 7 6.19 21.56 -1.31
N TYR A 8 6.15 22.57 -2.19
CA TYR A 8 4.89 23.21 -2.59
C TYR A 8 3.96 22.25 -3.32
N GLY A 9 4.49 21.44 -4.24
CA GLY A 9 3.70 20.42 -4.94
C GLY A 9 3.14 19.38 -3.98
N LEU A 10 3.97 18.89 -3.06
CA LEU A 10 3.58 17.97 -2.01
C LEU A 10 2.46 18.55 -1.12
N GLN A 11 2.63 19.77 -0.65
CA GLN A 11 1.64 20.42 0.22
C GLN A 11 0.28 20.55 -0.49
N ARG A 12 0.28 21.03 -1.74
CA ARG A 12 -0.95 21.12 -2.54
C ARG A 12 -1.64 19.76 -2.70
N PHE A 13 -0.88 18.72 -3.00
CA PHE A 13 -1.41 17.37 -3.10
C PHE A 13 -2.00 16.90 -1.78
N LEU A 14 -1.26 17.03 -0.67
CA LEU A 14 -1.71 16.54 0.64
C LEU A 14 -2.97 17.25 1.13
N THR A 15 -3.07 18.58 0.93
CA THR A 15 -4.20 19.38 1.45
C THR A 15 -5.37 19.44 0.49
N GLY A 16 -5.13 19.47 -0.83
CA GLY A 16 -6.17 19.69 -1.83
C GLY A 16 -6.73 18.43 -2.46
N GLU A 17 -5.97 17.34 -2.45
CA GLU A 17 -6.35 16.08 -3.12
C GLU A 17 -6.41 14.92 -2.14
N PHE A 18 -5.32 14.67 -1.41
CA PHE A 18 -5.20 13.50 -0.52
C PHE A 18 -6.11 13.58 0.72
N ALA A 19 -6.11 14.70 1.46
CA ALA A 19 -6.92 14.82 2.68
C ALA A 19 -8.42 14.68 2.40
N PRO A 20 -9.02 15.36 1.39
CA PRO A 20 -10.40 15.11 1.02
C PRO A 20 -10.68 13.66 0.64
N ALA A 21 -9.81 13.02 -0.16
CA ALA A 21 -9.96 11.62 -0.54
C ALA A 21 -9.89 10.67 0.67
N LEU A 22 -9.05 10.98 1.66
CA LEU A 22 -8.96 10.22 2.91
C LEU A 22 -10.24 10.34 3.72
N ASP A 23 -10.75 11.55 3.91
CA ASP A 23 -11.99 11.80 4.68
C ASP A 23 -13.17 11.08 4.04
N GLU A 24 -13.34 11.19 2.73
CA GLU A 24 -14.37 10.48 2.00
C GLU A 24 -14.21 8.95 2.08
N THR A 25 -12.97 8.44 2.01
CA THR A 25 -12.68 7.01 2.11
C THR A 25 -13.04 6.48 3.48
N ILE A 26 -12.68 7.18 4.56
CA ILE A 26 -13.02 6.79 5.94
C ILE A 26 -14.54 6.77 6.13
N GLN A 27 -15.24 7.79 5.65
CA GLN A 27 -16.71 7.85 5.75
C GLN A 27 -17.37 6.67 5.00
N TRP A 28 -16.95 6.43 3.76
CA TRP A 28 -17.49 5.35 2.96
C TRP A 28 -17.17 3.97 3.56
N SER A 29 -15.92 3.71 3.95
CA SER A 29 -15.52 2.43 4.55
C SER A 29 -16.25 2.18 5.87
N SER A 30 -16.40 3.21 6.72
CA SER A 30 -17.15 3.11 7.97
C SER A 30 -18.62 2.75 7.73
N LEU A 31 -19.24 3.35 6.72
CA LEU A 31 -20.62 3.02 6.34
C LEU A 31 -20.75 1.56 5.89
N GLN A 32 -19.85 1.09 5.02
CA GLN A 32 -19.87 -0.29 4.53
C GLN A 32 -19.66 -1.30 5.65
N LEU A 33 -18.71 -1.05 6.55
CA LEU A 33 -18.45 -1.93 7.70
C LEU A 33 -19.63 -1.96 8.66
N ASN A 34 -20.22 -0.81 8.99
CA ASN A 34 -21.40 -0.74 9.86
C ASN A 34 -22.60 -1.50 9.27
N GLN A 35 -22.80 -1.46 7.96
CA GLN A 35 -23.84 -2.25 7.27
C GLN A 35 -23.58 -3.76 7.38
N ALA A 36 -22.34 -4.18 7.50
CA ALA A 36 -21.93 -5.57 7.73
C ALA A 36 -21.90 -5.94 9.24
N GLY A 37 -22.31 -5.04 10.14
CA GLY A 37 -22.25 -5.27 11.59
C GLY A 37 -20.87 -5.18 12.20
N LEU A 38 -19.90 -4.58 11.47
CA LEU A 38 -18.50 -4.42 11.89
C LEU A 38 -18.21 -2.95 12.19
N GLY A 39 -17.44 -2.68 13.24
CA GLY A 39 -16.94 -1.34 13.52
C GLY A 39 -15.66 -1.03 12.72
N PHE A 40 -15.49 0.21 12.30
CA PHE A 40 -14.26 0.63 11.59
C PHE A 40 -12.98 0.40 12.42
N HIS A 41 -13.09 0.51 13.74
CA HIS A 41 -11.98 0.29 14.69
C HIS A 41 -12.00 -1.08 15.34
N SER A 42 -12.88 -1.99 14.90
CA SER A 42 -12.90 -3.34 15.45
C SER A 42 -11.65 -4.12 15.03
N GLU A 43 -10.97 -4.68 16.01
CA GLU A 43 -9.86 -5.57 15.77
C GLU A 43 -10.34 -6.86 15.09
N LEU A 44 -9.54 -7.39 14.19
CA LEU A 44 -9.79 -8.69 13.58
C LEU A 44 -9.53 -9.78 14.62
N PRO A 45 -10.49 -10.71 14.85
CA PRO A 45 -10.27 -11.81 15.76
C PRO A 45 -9.01 -12.61 15.39
N PRO A 46 -8.26 -13.15 16.38
CA PRO A 46 -7.03 -13.90 16.10
C PRO A 46 -7.20 -15.07 15.12
N GLU A 47 -8.36 -15.72 15.15
CA GLU A 47 -8.72 -16.83 14.26
C GLU A 47 -8.86 -16.42 12.79
N ASP A 48 -9.13 -15.14 12.52
CA ASP A 48 -9.27 -14.57 11.18
C ASP A 48 -7.98 -13.92 10.68
N GLN A 49 -6.95 -13.82 11.53
CA GLN A 49 -5.64 -13.29 11.17
C GLN A 49 -4.79 -14.33 10.44
N THR A 50 -3.80 -13.86 9.70
CA THR A 50 -2.80 -14.69 9.05
C THR A 50 -1.39 -14.22 9.37
N LEU A 51 -0.42 -15.13 9.31
CA LEU A 51 0.98 -14.74 9.33
C LEU A 51 1.34 -14.07 8.01
N SER A 52 1.79 -12.83 8.09
CA SER A 52 2.18 -12.02 6.95
C SER A 52 3.63 -11.56 7.07
N PRO A 53 4.43 -11.65 6.01
CA PRO A 53 5.73 -11.00 5.94
C PRO A 53 5.63 -9.47 5.85
N SER A 54 4.43 -8.92 5.71
CA SER A 54 4.11 -7.50 5.49
C SER A 54 4.69 -6.95 4.18
N ASP A 55 5.99 -6.68 4.13
CA ASP A 55 6.68 -6.17 2.94
C ASP A 55 7.29 -7.30 2.12
N PHE A 56 6.44 -8.18 1.56
CA PHE A 56 6.92 -9.27 0.73
C PHE A 56 6.53 -9.14 -0.73
N GLY A 57 7.40 -9.63 -1.60
CA GLY A 57 7.16 -9.60 -3.04
C GLY A 57 8.44 -9.92 -3.81
N PHE A 58 8.39 -9.79 -5.13
CA PHE A 58 9.56 -10.09 -5.97
C PHE A 58 10.73 -9.14 -5.77
N HIS A 59 10.52 -7.98 -5.17
CA HIS A 59 11.56 -7.03 -4.80
C HIS A 59 12.39 -7.53 -3.60
N ASN A 60 11.79 -8.36 -2.73
CA ASN A 60 12.43 -9.02 -1.59
C ASN A 60 12.60 -10.52 -1.85
N ALA A 61 12.88 -10.93 -3.07
CA ALA A 61 13.03 -12.32 -3.44
C ALA A 61 14.26 -12.56 -4.32
N ILE A 62 14.93 -13.67 -4.10
CA ILE A 62 16.04 -14.15 -4.93
C ILE A 62 15.59 -15.41 -5.65
N ARG A 63 15.78 -15.45 -6.97
CA ARG A 63 15.59 -16.66 -7.75
C ARG A 63 16.91 -17.41 -7.87
N ARG A 64 16.94 -18.65 -7.40
CA ARG A 64 18.08 -19.55 -7.53
C ARG A 64 18.22 -20.09 -8.96
N SER A 65 19.36 -20.67 -9.27
CA SER A 65 19.64 -21.28 -10.57
C SER A 65 18.75 -22.49 -10.88
N ASP A 66 18.27 -23.19 -9.86
CA ASP A 66 17.32 -24.30 -9.96
C ASP A 66 15.86 -23.84 -10.14
N GLY A 67 15.61 -22.52 -10.10
CA GLY A 67 14.30 -21.90 -10.27
C GLY A 67 13.53 -21.67 -8.97
N GLU A 68 14.06 -22.11 -7.83
CA GLU A 68 13.48 -21.86 -6.51
C GLU A 68 13.51 -20.35 -6.18
N ILE A 69 12.43 -19.85 -5.55
CA ILE A 69 12.32 -18.47 -5.08
C ILE A 69 12.47 -18.49 -3.57
N ILE A 70 13.45 -17.72 -3.08
CA ILE A 70 13.69 -17.50 -1.65
C ILE A 70 13.29 -16.06 -1.33
N TYR A 71 12.35 -15.90 -0.41
CA TYR A 71 11.97 -14.61 0.13
C TYR A 71 12.93 -14.20 1.24
N LEU A 72 13.21 -12.90 1.29
CA LEU A 72 14.10 -12.24 2.25
C LEU A 72 13.32 -11.17 2.99
N ASP A 73 13.96 -10.57 4.01
CA ASP A 73 13.47 -9.39 4.70
C ASP A 73 12.14 -9.61 5.43
N PHE A 74 12.21 -10.40 6.50
CA PHE A 74 11.07 -10.73 7.36
C PHE A 74 11.03 -9.86 8.63
N GLU A 75 11.59 -8.65 8.62
CA GLU A 75 11.67 -7.81 9.84
C GLU A 75 10.28 -7.37 10.36
N TYR A 76 9.28 -7.33 9.48
CA TYR A 76 7.88 -6.99 9.83
C TYR A 76 6.96 -8.23 9.92
N PHE A 77 7.53 -9.42 9.98
CA PHE A 77 6.74 -10.65 10.02
C PHE A 77 5.89 -10.73 11.29
N GLY A 78 4.59 -10.96 11.12
CA GLY A 78 3.67 -11.05 12.26
C GLY A 78 2.25 -11.40 11.83
N TRP A 79 1.36 -11.45 12.82
CA TRP A 79 -0.06 -11.62 12.60
C TRP A 79 -0.64 -10.35 11.99
N ASP A 80 -1.39 -10.49 10.90
CA ASP A 80 -1.96 -9.37 10.15
C ASP A 80 -3.29 -9.78 9.50
N ASP A 81 -4.00 -8.82 8.98
CA ASP A 81 -5.22 -9.00 8.21
C ASP A 81 -4.90 -9.60 6.82
N PRO A 82 -5.49 -10.75 6.46
CA PRO A 82 -5.27 -11.33 5.13
C PRO A 82 -5.72 -10.41 3.98
N ALA A 83 -6.73 -9.56 4.18
CA ALA A 83 -7.14 -8.58 3.17
C ALA A 83 -6.05 -7.52 2.95
N LYS A 84 -5.38 -7.07 4.03
CA LYS A 84 -4.23 -6.17 3.94
C LYS A 84 -3.07 -6.84 3.21
N MET A 85 -2.71 -8.08 3.57
CA MET A 85 -1.64 -8.83 2.90
C MET A 85 -1.90 -8.97 1.40
N ILE A 86 -3.15 -9.26 1.00
CA ILE A 86 -3.54 -9.38 -0.42
C ILE A 86 -3.39 -8.04 -1.13
N ALA A 87 -3.87 -6.97 -0.53
CA ALA A 87 -3.84 -5.63 -1.11
C ALA A 87 -2.41 -5.08 -1.20
N ASP A 88 -1.60 -5.25 -0.18
CA ASP A 88 -0.20 -4.78 -0.17
C ASP A 88 0.59 -5.41 -1.32
N PHE A 89 0.43 -6.71 -1.56
CA PHE A 89 1.06 -7.37 -2.70
C PHE A 89 0.61 -6.78 -4.06
N LEU A 90 -0.69 -6.50 -4.21
CA LEU A 90 -1.26 -5.96 -5.44
C LEU A 90 -0.88 -4.49 -5.68
N LEU A 91 -0.77 -3.72 -4.61
CA LEU A 91 -0.50 -2.27 -4.63
C LEU A 91 0.99 -1.95 -4.69
N HIS A 92 1.85 -2.90 -4.32
CA HIS A 92 3.29 -2.64 -4.18
C HIS A 92 3.92 -2.14 -5.48
N PRO A 93 4.43 -0.91 -5.53
CA PRO A 93 4.87 -0.27 -6.77
C PRO A 93 6.17 -0.84 -7.35
N GLY A 94 6.93 -1.59 -6.56
CA GLY A 94 8.19 -2.22 -6.99
C GLY A 94 8.00 -3.53 -7.74
N MET A 95 6.78 -4.11 -7.76
CA MET A 95 6.58 -5.44 -8.34
C MET A 95 6.20 -5.45 -9.82
N ASN A 96 5.66 -4.35 -10.33
CA ASN A 96 5.25 -4.20 -11.73
C ASN A 96 4.43 -5.41 -12.26
N LEU A 97 3.38 -5.79 -11.52
CA LEU A 97 2.58 -6.98 -11.79
C LEU A 97 1.73 -6.80 -13.04
N SER A 98 1.77 -7.78 -13.95
CA SER A 98 0.80 -7.85 -15.04
C SER A 98 -0.60 -8.21 -14.51
N ASN A 99 -1.66 -7.88 -15.27
CA ASN A 99 -3.04 -8.22 -14.89
C ASN A 99 -3.22 -9.74 -14.68
N LYS A 100 -2.55 -10.56 -15.48
CA LYS A 100 -2.56 -12.02 -15.32
C LYS A 100 -1.97 -12.45 -13.97
N MET A 101 -0.89 -11.81 -13.52
CA MET A 101 -0.28 -12.10 -12.20
C MET A 101 -1.18 -11.64 -11.06
N LYS A 102 -1.79 -10.46 -11.19
CA LYS A 102 -2.75 -9.93 -10.20
C LYS A 102 -3.96 -10.85 -10.05
N SER A 103 -4.56 -11.28 -11.16
CA SER A 103 -5.69 -12.23 -11.16
C SER A 103 -5.29 -13.58 -10.56
N LYS A 104 -4.09 -14.08 -10.87
CA LYS A 104 -3.57 -15.33 -10.30
C LYS A 104 -3.36 -15.22 -8.79
N TRP A 105 -2.80 -14.10 -8.33
CA TRP A 105 -2.61 -13.83 -6.91
C TRP A 105 -3.95 -13.80 -6.17
N LEU A 106 -4.92 -13.02 -6.66
CA LEU A 106 -6.24 -12.93 -6.06
C LEU A 106 -6.95 -14.29 -6.03
N SER A 107 -6.96 -15.03 -7.14
CA SER A 107 -7.57 -16.36 -7.21
C SER A 107 -6.91 -17.35 -6.24
N GLY A 108 -5.59 -17.28 -6.08
CA GLY A 108 -4.84 -18.07 -5.11
C GLY A 108 -5.21 -17.71 -3.67
N SER A 109 -5.31 -16.43 -3.38
CA SER A 109 -5.70 -15.91 -2.06
C SER A 109 -7.13 -16.31 -1.68
N VAL A 110 -8.08 -16.16 -2.60
CA VAL A 110 -9.48 -16.59 -2.38
C VAL A 110 -9.57 -18.10 -2.13
N ARG A 111 -8.74 -18.91 -2.79
CA ARG A 111 -8.71 -20.36 -2.54
C ARG A 111 -8.18 -20.72 -1.14
N ILE A 112 -7.30 -19.89 -0.56
CA ILE A 112 -6.72 -20.11 0.77
C ILE A 112 -7.63 -19.56 1.87
N PHE A 113 -8.12 -18.33 1.72
CA PHE A 113 -8.85 -17.59 2.74
C PHE A 113 -10.39 -17.68 2.61
N GLY A 114 -10.90 -18.31 1.55
CA GLY A 114 -12.34 -18.33 1.24
C GLY A 114 -12.79 -17.07 0.49
N TYR A 115 -13.99 -17.13 -0.08
CA TYR A 115 -14.57 -16.00 -0.82
C TYR A 115 -15.06 -14.88 0.12
N GLU A 116 -15.27 -15.17 1.35
CA GLU A 116 -15.69 -14.27 2.43
C GLU A 116 -14.67 -13.16 2.73
N ILE A 117 -13.41 -13.31 2.27
CA ILE A 117 -12.40 -12.24 2.33
C ILE A 117 -12.72 -11.06 1.40
N MET A 118 -13.49 -11.30 0.32
CA MET A 118 -13.70 -10.31 -0.74
C MET A 118 -14.46 -9.05 -0.27
N PRO A 119 -15.54 -9.12 0.52
CA PRO A 119 -16.19 -7.93 1.07
C PRO A 119 -15.22 -7.06 1.87
N ARG A 120 -14.41 -7.68 2.74
CA ARG A 120 -13.42 -6.96 3.55
C ARG A 120 -12.33 -6.32 2.67
N LEU A 121 -11.79 -7.07 1.73
CA LEU A 121 -10.78 -6.58 0.78
C LEU A 121 -11.30 -5.36 -0.01
N ARG A 122 -12.55 -5.41 -0.48
CA ARG A 122 -13.18 -4.29 -1.21
C ARG A 122 -13.29 -3.04 -0.36
N VAL A 123 -13.71 -3.18 0.89
CA VAL A 123 -13.85 -2.05 1.81
C VAL A 123 -12.49 -1.46 2.20
N MET A 124 -11.48 -2.29 2.39
CA MET A 124 -10.14 -1.85 2.79
C MET A 124 -9.30 -1.32 1.62
N TRP A 125 -9.62 -1.72 0.39
CA TRP A 125 -8.84 -1.38 -0.80
C TRP A 125 -8.55 0.12 -0.96
N PRO A 126 -9.54 1.04 -0.95
CA PRO A 126 -9.27 2.46 -1.13
C PRO A 126 -8.42 3.03 0.02
N TYR A 127 -8.64 2.57 1.25
CA TYR A 127 -7.83 2.99 2.40
C TYR A 127 -6.37 2.55 2.26
N LEU A 128 -6.13 1.28 1.91
CA LEU A 128 -4.78 0.74 1.69
C LEU A 128 -4.09 1.41 0.50
N THR A 129 -4.84 1.75 -0.54
CA THR A 129 -4.33 2.56 -1.67
C THR A 129 -3.80 3.91 -1.19
N LEU A 130 -4.53 4.60 -0.32
CA LEU A 130 -4.06 5.86 0.27
C LEU A 130 -2.83 5.67 1.18
N CYS A 131 -2.75 4.57 1.93
CA CYS A 131 -1.54 4.24 2.69
C CYS A 131 -0.33 4.11 1.75
N TRP A 132 -0.47 3.43 0.62
CA TRP A 132 0.60 3.31 -0.38
C TRP A 132 0.97 4.65 -1.04
N CYS A 133 0.01 5.57 -1.21
CA CYS A 133 0.32 6.94 -1.62
C CYS A 133 1.30 7.61 -0.64
N LEU A 134 1.09 7.46 0.66
CA LEU A 134 2.00 8.02 1.68
C LEU A 134 3.35 7.31 1.69
N ILE A 135 3.39 5.99 1.48
CA ILE A 135 4.64 5.22 1.37
C ILE A 135 5.49 5.72 0.20
N LEU A 136 4.89 6.00 -0.96
CA LEU A 136 5.59 6.59 -2.10
C LEU A 136 6.19 7.96 -1.78
N LEU A 137 5.56 8.73 -0.88
CA LEU A 137 6.02 10.04 -0.45
C LEU A 137 7.10 10.02 0.65
N ASN A 138 7.52 8.84 1.12
CA ASN A 138 8.61 8.71 2.09
C ASN A 138 9.92 9.32 1.61
N GLU A 139 10.11 9.49 0.31
CA GLU A 139 11.28 10.20 -0.26
C GLU A 139 11.35 11.69 0.18
N TYR A 140 10.22 12.31 0.55
CA TYR A 140 10.16 13.67 1.10
C TYR A 140 10.53 13.72 2.58
N ARG A 141 10.63 12.58 3.26
CA ARG A 141 10.92 12.49 4.69
C ARG A 141 12.42 12.43 4.92
N ARG A 142 12.97 13.48 5.49
CA ARG A 142 14.42 13.61 5.79
C ARG A 142 14.91 12.53 6.75
N ASP A 143 14.10 12.12 7.73
CA ASP A 143 14.43 11.06 8.68
C ASP A 143 14.55 9.68 8.01
N ILE A 144 13.64 9.37 7.10
CA ILE A 144 13.70 8.14 6.29
C ILE A 144 14.92 8.14 5.38
N TRP A 145 15.18 9.27 4.73
CA TRP A 145 16.33 9.41 3.86
C TRP A 145 17.64 9.28 4.61
N ALA A 146 17.75 9.91 5.78
CA ALA A 146 18.94 9.82 6.63
C ALA A 146 19.24 8.36 7.04
N ARG A 147 18.23 7.57 7.39
CA ARG A 147 18.40 6.15 7.72
C ARG A 147 18.89 5.34 6.51
N ARG A 148 18.28 5.55 5.33
CA ARG A 148 18.69 4.87 4.09
C ARG A 148 20.09 5.23 3.67
N SER A 149 20.47 6.51 3.78
CA SER A 149 21.81 6.99 3.42
C SER A 149 22.89 6.43 4.36
N THR A 150 22.59 6.28 5.64
CA THR A 150 23.51 5.65 6.61
C THR A 150 23.73 4.18 6.28
N ALA A 151 22.65 3.45 5.93
CA ALA A 151 22.73 2.03 5.58
C ALA A 151 23.45 1.77 4.23
N ALA A 152 23.35 2.71 3.29
CA ALA A 152 23.93 2.59 1.94
C ALA A 152 25.23 3.39 1.74
N GLU A 153 25.76 4.05 2.80
CA GLU A 153 26.89 4.99 2.71
C GLU A 153 26.70 6.13 1.68
N ILE A 154 25.44 6.44 1.35
CA ILE A 154 25.06 7.46 0.38
C ILE A 154 24.65 8.72 1.12
N THR A 155 25.37 9.82 0.96
CA THR A 155 25.13 11.12 1.64
C THR A 155 24.30 12.11 0.83
N VAL A 156 23.73 11.70 -0.30
CA VAL A 156 23.06 12.62 -1.23
C VAL A 156 21.55 12.62 -0.99
N SER A 157 20.96 13.79 -0.71
CA SER A 157 19.51 13.99 -0.67
C SER A 157 18.86 13.64 -2.01
N PRO A 158 17.58 13.21 -2.03
CA PRO A 158 16.90 12.91 -3.28
C PRO A 158 16.87 14.15 -4.19
N SER A 159 17.08 13.94 -5.50
CA SER A 159 16.95 15.01 -6.48
C SER A 159 15.50 15.51 -6.57
N LEU A 160 15.31 16.76 -6.99
CA LEU A 160 13.98 17.31 -7.23
C LEU A 160 13.18 16.46 -8.23
N GLU A 161 13.83 16.00 -9.29
CA GLU A 161 13.23 15.11 -10.29
C GLU A 161 12.69 13.80 -9.64
N ARG A 162 13.44 13.20 -8.72
CA ARG A 162 13.01 12.00 -7.98
C ARG A 162 11.82 12.31 -7.09
N LEU A 163 11.83 13.43 -6.40
CA LEU A 163 10.70 13.84 -5.54
C LEU A 163 9.43 14.08 -6.38
N GLU A 164 9.53 14.81 -7.48
CA GLU A 164 8.42 15.04 -8.42
C GLU A 164 7.91 13.76 -9.05
N TYR A 165 8.80 12.84 -9.42
CA TYR A 165 8.42 11.52 -9.93
C TYR A 165 7.59 10.73 -8.91
N GLN A 166 8.02 10.68 -7.64
CA GLN A 166 7.27 9.98 -6.60
C GLN A 166 5.93 10.66 -6.26
N LEU A 167 5.89 11.99 -6.29
CA LEU A 167 4.65 12.74 -6.14
C LEU A 167 3.67 12.43 -7.28
N GLY A 168 4.15 12.40 -8.52
CA GLY A 168 3.35 12.02 -9.68
C GLY A 168 2.78 10.61 -9.56
N ARG A 169 3.58 9.64 -9.10
CA ARG A 169 3.12 8.27 -8.84
C ARG A 169 2.07 8.20 -7.74
N SER A 170 2.29 8.93 -6.64
CA SER A 170 1.34 8.99 -5.52
C SER A 170 0.00 9.59 -5.99
N ARG A 171 0.03 10.66 -6.78
CA ARG A 171 -1.18 11.26 -7.37
C ARG A 171 -1.92 10.30 -8.29
N ALA A 172 -1.21 9.66 -9.22
CA ALA A 172 -1.79 8.69 -10.13
C ALA A 172 -2.42 7.49 -9.38
N LEU A 173 -1.81 7.07 -8.27
CA LEU A 173 -2.37 6.02 -7.44
C LEU A 173 -3.64 6.50 -6.71
N ALA A 174 -3.65 7.71 -6.15
CA ALA A 174 -4.83 8.30 -5.51
C ALA A 174 -6.00 8.47 -6.50
N GLU A 175 -5.73 8.83 -7.75
CA GLU A 175 -6.72 8.95 -8.81
C GLU A 175 -7.46 7.64 -9.08
N THR A 176 -6.85 6.47 -8.83
CA THR A 176 -7.50 5.15 -9.04
C THR A 176 -8.69 4.91 -8.12
N ILE A 177 -8.78 5.65 -7.02
CA ILE A 177 -9.89 5.57 -6.05
C ILE A 177 -10.75 6.84 -6.04
N ALA A 178 -10.45 7.83 -6.91
CA ALA A 178 -11.26 9.03 -7.07
C ALA A 178 -12.56 8.72 -7.79
N GLY A 179 -13.70 9.14 -7.21
CA GLY A 179 -15.02 9.02 -7.82
C GLY A 179 -15.96 8.07 -7.08
N PRO A 180 -17.21 7.90 -7.59
CA PRO A 180 -18.21 7.06 -6.95
C PRO A 180 -17.87 5.56 -6.96
N TYR A 181 -16.87 5.16 -7.71
CA TYR A 181 -16.47 3.76 -7.92
C TYR A 181 -15.16 3.46 -7.19
N ARG A 182 -15.25 3.34 -5.88
CA ARG A 182 -14.17 2.76 -5.07
C ARG A 182 -14.19 1.25 -5.19
N GLU A 183 -14.47 0.76 -6.40
CA GLU A 183 -14.55 -0.66 -6.65
C GLU A 183 -13.14 -1.26 -6.66
N PHE A 184 -13.06 -2.42 -6.03
CA PHE A 184 -11.89 -3.26 -6.13
C PHE A 184 -11.69 -3.66 -7.61
N PRO A 185 -10.55 -3.32 -8.23
CA PRO A 185 -10.43 -3.35 -9.70
C PRO A 185 -10.14 -4.73 -10.30
N TYR A 186 -10.17 -5.81 -9.47
CA TYR A 186 -9.78 -7.17 -9.90
C TYR A 186 -10.83 -8.22 -9.56
#